data_2703f6749b62102e64539f53daafe298
#
_entry.id   2703f6749b62102e64539f53daafe298
#
_cell.length_a   1.000
_cell.length_b   1.000
_cell.length_c   1.000
_cell.angle_alpha   90.00
_cell.angle_beta   90.00
_cell.angle_gamma   90.00
#
_symmetry.space_group_name_H-M   'P 1'
#
loop_
_entity.id
_entity.type
_entity.pdbx_description
1 polymer ?
#
loop_
_entity_poly.entity_id
_entity_poly.type
_entity_poly.pdbx_seq_one_letter_code
_entity_poly.pdbx_strand_id
1 'polypeptide(L)'
;HQLAYKAASESITLLKNNYDILPLKGKPKILVTGPNGNNMRTLNGAWSYSWQGELTDRFAGDFNTIYEALQNNYGRNNVKYVSGVSYKENGSYYDMVEDNINAAVREARNSDYIVLCLGENTYTEKPGDLNDLNLHQLQVKLAKKLAETGKPIILILNLGRPRLISAVSYTHL
;
A
#
# COMPACT_ATOMS: atom_id res chain seq x y z
N HIS A 1 -6.60 -23.39 -2.76
CA HIS A 1 -6.54 -22.19 -1.89
C HIS A 1 -5.39 -22.26 -0.87
N GLN A 2 -5.26 -23.33 -0.05
CA GLN A 2 -4.22 -23.43 0.98
C GLN A 2 -2.78 -23.32 0.43
N LEU A 3 -2.48 -23.95 -0.70
CA LEU A 3 -1.15 -23.88 -1.32
C LEU A 3 -0.85 -22.47 -1.84
N ALA A 4 -1.83 -21.81 -2.46
CA ALA A 4 -1.69 -20.43 -2.93
C ALA A 4 -1.46 -19.46 -1.76
N TYR A 5 -2.21 -19.61 -0.66
CA TYR A 5 -2.01 -18.84 0.56
C TYR A 5 -0.60 -19.03 1.12
N LYS A 6 -0.15 -20.28 1.22
CA LYS A 6 1.21 -20.60 1.70
C LYS A 6 2.28 -19.96 0.81
N ALA A 7 2.17 -20.11 -0.51
CA ALA A 7 3.11 -19.52 -1.45
C ALA A 7 3.15 -17.97 -1.32
N ALA A 8 1.99 -17.32 -1.24
CA ALA A 8 1.91 -15.88 -1.05
C ALA A 8 2.54 -15.46 0.29
N SER A 9 2.25 -16.16 1.38
CA SER A 9 2.81 -15.85 2.71
C SER A 9 4.33 -16.00 2.75
N GLU A 10 4.87 -17.03 2.10
CA GLU A 10 6.31 -17.27 2.05
C GLU A 10 7.05 -16.33 1.07
N SER A 11 6.34 -15.67 0.15
CA SER A 11 6.91 -14.70 -0.77
C SER A 11 7.05 -13.29 -0.16
N ILE A 12 6.37 -13.01 0.95
CA ILE A 12 6.48 -11.71 1.63
C ILE A 12 7.84 -11.60 2.30
N THR A 13 8.61 -10.58 1.94
CA THR A 13 9.95 -10.36 2.47
C THR A 13 9.96 -9.26 3.51
N LEU A 14 10.39 -9.57 4.73
CA LEU A 14 10.63 -8.58 5.78
C LEU A 14 12.03 -7.97 5.57
N LEU A 15 12.08 -6.75 5.05
CA LEU A 15 13.34 -6.06 4.73
C LEU A 15 13.96 -5.36 5.95
N LYS A 16 13.11 -4.89 6.89
CA LYS A 16 13.55 -4.12 8.05
C LYS A 16 12.51 -4.24 9.16
N ASN A 17 12.94 -4.52 10.38
CA ASN A 17 12.10 -4.50 11.58
C ASN A 17 12.90 -3.97 12.78
N ASN A 18 13.27 -2.69 12.72
CA ASN A 18 13.97 -2.04 13.81
C ASN A 18 13.02 -1.87 15.00
N TYR A 19 13.59 -2.00 16.21
CA TYR A 19 12.85 -1.86 17.48
C TYR A 19 11.73 -2.89 17.67
N ASP A 20 11.74 -4.01 16.95
CA ASP A 20 10.77 -5.10 17.06
C ASP A 20 9.30 -4.65 17.04
N ILE A 21 9.00 -3.69 16.16
CA ILE A 21 7.62 -3.19 15.96
C ILE A 21 6.70 -4.32 15.51
N LEU A 22 7.17 -5.19 14.64
CA LEU A 22 6.43 -6.37 14.19
C LEU A 22 6.84 -7.63 14.96
N PRO A 23 5.89 -8.52 15.31
CA PRO A 23 4.45 -8.40 15.05
C PRO A 23 3.74 -7.40 15.97
N LEU A 24 2.73 -6.71 15.46
CA LEU A 24 1.89 -5.81 16.25
C LEU A 24 1.17 -6.58 17.35
N LYS A 25 1.17 -6.04 18.57
CA LYS A 25 0.56 -6.66 19.75
C LYS A 25 -0.74 -5.95 20.14
N GLY A 26 -1.67 -6.71 20.71
CA GLY A 26 -2.92 -6.15 21.23
C GLY A 26 -3.90 -5.72 20.14
N LYS A 27 -4.60 -4.61 20.38
CA LYS A 27 -5.58 -4.00 19.46
C LYS A 27 -5.26 -2.52 19.25
N PRO A 28 -4.13 -2.20 18.60
CA PRO A 28 -3.74 -0.82 18.37
C PRO A 28 -4.70 -0.12 17.39
N LYS A 29 -4.74 1.21 17.47
CA LYS A 29 -5.35 2.05 16.45
C LYS A 29 -4.42 2.17 15.26
N ILE A 30 -4.89 1.77 14.08
CA ILE A 30 -4.09 1.70 12.86
C ILE A 30 -4.71 2.60 11.80
N LEU A 31 -3.91 3.48 11.24
CA LEU A 31 -4.22 4.12 9.96
C LEU A 31 -3.62 3.29 8.83
N VAL A 32 -4.46 2.85 7.91
CA VAL A 32 -4.01 2.34 6.59
C VAL A 32 -4.11 3.48 5.60
N THR A 33 -3.05 3.72 4.84
CA THR A 33 -2.97 4.84 3.89
C THR A 33 -2.10 4.49 2.68
N GLY A 34 -2.20 5.28 1.63
CA GLY A 34 -1.50 5.03 0.37
C GLY A 34 -2.36 4.32 -0.66
N PRO A 35 -1.94 4.36 -1.95
CA PRO A 35 -2.76 3.92 -3.07
C PRO A 35 -3.03 2.42 -3.10
N ASN A 36 -2.19 1.62 -2.44
CA ASN A 36 -2.28 0.16 -2.43
C ASN A 36 -2.97 -0.39 -1.17
N GLY A 37 -3.38 0.47 -0.21
CA GLY A 37 -3.93 0.03 1.07
C GLY A 37 -5.31 -0.62 0.98
N ASN A 38 -6.16 -0.10 0.12
CA ASN A 38 -7.52 -0.60 -0.10
C ASN A 38 -7.80 -0.72 -1.61
N ASN A 39 -6.97 -1.48 -2.30
CA ASN A 39 -7.03 -1.65 -3.75
C ASN A 39 -6.68 -3.10 -4.11
N MET A 40 -7.68 -3.86 -4.53
CA MET A 40 -7.49 -5.26 -4.88
C MET A 40 -6.67 -5.43 -6.17
N ARG A 41 -6.80 -4.51 -7.12
CA ARG A 41 -6.06 -4.56 -8.38
C ARG A 41 -4.55 -4.59 -8.14
N THR A 42 -4.03 -3.80 -7.20
CA THR A 42 -2.60 -3.73 -6.89
C THR A 42 -2.05 -4.99 -6.21
N LEU A 43 -2.91 -5.82 -5.60
CA LEU A 43 -2.54 -7.10 -5.00
C LEU A 43 -2.48 -8.26 -6.02
N ASN A 44 -2.92 -8.01 -7.25
CA ASN A 44 -2.89 -8.94 -8.36
C ASN A 44 -1.88 -8.46 -9.40
N GLY A 45 -1.50 -9.32 -10.32
CA GLY A 45 -0.67 -8.94 -11.46
C GLY A 45 -1.50 -8.61 -12.69
N ALA A 46 -0.88 -8.10 -13.72
CA ALA A 46 -1.44 -8.15 -15.06
C ALA A 46 -1.71 -9.61 -15.48
N TRP A 47 -2.56 -9.80 -16.45
CA TRP A 47 -3.10 -11.12 -16.84
C TRP A 47 -3.94 -11.80 -15.74
N SER A 48 -4.29 -11.05 -14.67
CA SER A 48 -5.28 -11.47 -13.70
C SER A 48 -6.65 -10.97 -14.14
N TYR A 49 -7.50 -11.87 -14.60
CA TYR A 49 -8.85 -11.62 -15.14
C TYR A 49 -8.92 -10.78 -16.43
N SER A 50 -7.90 -10.00 -16.75
CA SER A 50 -7.79 -9.19 -17.95
C SER A 50 -6.32 -8.90 -18.27
N TRP A 51 -6.05 -8.33 -19.45
CA TRP A 51 -4.68 -8.09 -19.91
C TRP A 51 -3.87 -7.22 -18.94
N GLN A 52 -4.36 -6.05 -18.57
CA GLN A 52 -3.68 -5.14 -17.64
C GLN A 52 -4.12 -5.33 -16.18
N GLY A 53 -4.93 -6.33 -15.86
CA GLY A 53 -5.46 -6.56 -14.53
C GLY A 53 -6.54 -5.55 -14.09
N GLU A 54 -7.10 -4.79 -15.02
CA GLU A 54 -8.07 -3.71 -14.74
C GLU A 54 -9.46 -4.23 -14.33
N LEU A 55 -9.75 -5.50 -14.60
CA LEU A 55 -11.03 -6.10 -14.22
C LEU A 55 -11.00 -6.86 -12.89
N THR A 56 -9.90 -6.77 -12.15
CA THR A 56 -9.71 -7.53 -10.90
C THR A 56 -10.86 -7.32 -9.91
N ASP A 57 -11.35 -6.10 -9.75
CA ASP A 57 -12.40 -5.78 -8.78
C ASP A 57 -13.73 -6.50 -9.06
N ARG A 58 -13.96 -6.94 -10.29
CA ARG A 58 -15.16 -7.71 -10.66
C ARG A 58 -15.12 -9.14 -10.18
N PHE A 59 -13.94 -9.70 -9.95
CA PHE A 59 -13.73 -11.14 -9.72
C PHE A 59 -13.09 -11.46 -8.38
N ALA A 60 -12.53 -10.47 -7.70
CA ALA A 60 -11.76 -10.66 -6.47
C ALA A 60 -12.56 -10.34 -5.20
N GLY A 61 -13.89 -10.25 -5.28
CA GLY A 61 -14.75 -9.88 -4.15
C GLY A 61 -14.72 -10.83 -2.95
N ASP A 62 -14.23 -12.07 -3.14
CA ASP A 62 -14.06 -13.06 -2.07
C ASP A 62 -12.75 -12.89 -1.29
N PHE A 63 -11.89 -11.95 -1.70
CA PHE A 63 -10.56 -11.73 -1.11
C PHE A 63 -10.48 -10.35 -0.44
N ASN A 64 -9.65 -10.26 0.59
CA ASN A 64 -9.48 -9.02 1.33
C ASN A 64 -8.36 -8.15 0.75
N THR A 65 -8.59 -6.86 0.72
CA THR A 65 -7.52 -5.87 0.61
C THR A 65 -6.65 -5.85 1.87
N ILE A 66 -5.52 -5.15 1.88
CA ILE A 66 -4.67 -4.97 3.07
C ILE A 66 -5.50 -4.33 4.21
N TYR A 67 -6.29 -3.31 3.89
CA TYR A 67 -7.18 -2.65 4.85
C TYR A 67 -8.18 -3.61 5.47
N GLU A 68 -8.89 -4.38 4.66
CA GLU A 68 -9.91 -5.35 5.13
C GLU A 68 -9.27 -6.47 5.95
N ALA A 69 -8.12 -6.98 5.54
CA ALA A 69 -7.38 -7.99 6.30
C ALA A 69 -6.96 -7.47 7.69
N LEU A 70 -6.50 -6.23 7.78
CA LEU A 70 -6.18 -5.60 9.06
C LEU A 70 -7.43 -5.37 9.91
N GLN A 71 -8.56 -4.96 9.32
CA GLN A 71 -9.83 -4.86 10.03
C GLN A 71 -10.29 -6.20 10.62
N ASN A 72 -10.13 -7.29 9.87
CA ASN A 72 -10.48 -8.62 10.33
C ASN A 72 -9.62 -9.07 11.52
N ASN A 73 -8.33 -8.69 11.54
CA ASN A 73 -7.40 -9.06 12.61
C ASN A 73 -7.51 -8.16 13.87
N TYR A 74 -7.62 -6.85 13.68
CA TYR A 74 -7.54 -5.88 14.78
C TYR A 74 -8.89 -5.25 15.16
N GLY A 75 -9.94 -5.51 14.38
CA GLY A 75 -11.30 -4.98 14.58
C GLY A 75 -11.56 -3.69 13.78
N ARG A 76 -12.76 -3.58 13.25
CA ARG A 76 -13.17 -2.47 12.36
C ARG A 76 -13.05 -1.09 13.00
N ASN A 77 -13.28 -1.00 14.31
CA ASN A 77 -13.21 0.27 15.04
C ASN A 77 -11.77 0.74 15.28
N ASN A 78 -10.80 -0.17 15.18
CA ASN A 78 -9.38 0.12 15.41
C ASN A 78 -8.61 0.41 14.13
N VAL A 79 -9.17 0.09 12.96
CA VAL A 79 -8.48 0.27 11.69
C VAL A 79 -9.26 1.24 10.81
N LYS A 80 -8.63 2.33 10.46
CA LYS A 80 -9.19 3.35 9.55
C LYS A 80 -8.40 3.40 8.25
N TYR A 81 -9.07 3.81 7.19
CA TYR A 81 -8.46 4.03 5.88
C TYR A 81 -8.65 5.47 5.42
N VAL A 82 -7.55 6.07 5.01
CA VAL A 82 -7.53 7.35 4.29
C VAL A 82 -6.49 7.24 3.21
N SER A 83 -6.88 7.26 1.93
CA SER A 83 -5.97 7.05 0.80
C SER A 83 -4.80 8.03 0.78
N GLY A 84 -5.10 9.32 0.96
CA GLY A 84 -4.15 10.42 0.82
C GLY A 84 -3.78 10.68 -0.64
N VAL A 85 -3.45 9.62 -1.36
CA VAL A 85 -3.19 9.60 -2.81
C VAL A 85 -3.79 8.33 -3.42
N SER A 86 -4.23 8.39 -4.67
CA SER A 86 -4.79 7.24 -5.39
C SER A 86 -4.34 7.21 -6.85
N TYR A 87 -4.58 6.09 -7.51
CA TYR A 87 -4.42 6.00 -8.96
C TYR A 87 -5.58 6.70 -9.64
N LYS A 88 -5.26 7.42 -10.71
CA LYS A 88 -6.26 8.13 -11.50
C LYS A 88 -7.21 7.14 -12.17
N GLU A 89 -8.50 7.31 -11.96
CA GLU A 89 -9.51 6.53 -12.64
C GLU A 89 -9.38 6.72 -14.16
N ASN A 90 -9.38 5.62 -14.91
CA ASN A 90 -9.17 5.60 -16.37
C ASN A 90 -7.83 6.21 -16.82
N GLY A 91 -6.88 6.39 -15.91
CA GLY A 91 -5.51 6.78 -16.20
C GLY A 91 -4.61 5.58 -16.57
N SER A 92 -3.36 5.84 -16.94
CA SER A 92 -2.36 4.79 -17.07
C SER A 92 -1.93 4.28 -15.69
N TYR A 93 -1.16 3.18 -15.64
CA TYR A 93 -0.79 2.54 -14.36
C TYR A 93 0.01 3.45 -13.42
N TYR A 94 0.66 4.49 -13.92
CA TYR A 94 1.45 5.43 -13.14
C TYR A 94 0.74 6.77 -12.88
N ASP A 95 -0.42 7.03 -13.49
CA ASP A 95 -1.16 8.28 -13.27
C ASP A 95 -1.78 8.28 -11.88
N MET A 96 -1.48 9.33 -11.10
CA MET A 96 -1.97 9.46 -9.74
C MET A 96 -2.59 10.82 -9.48
N VAL A 97 -3.46 10.85 -8.49
CA VAL A 97 -4.10 12.05 -7.95
C VAL A 97 -3.88 12.17 -6.45
N GLU A 98 -3.77 13.40 -5.97
CA GLU A 98 -3.81 13.69 -4.54
C GLU A 98 -5.27 13.75 -4.10
N ASP A 99 -5.69 12.83 -3.23
CA ASP A 99 -7.05 12.83 -2.69
C ASP A 99 -7.14 13.79 -1.51
N ASN A 100 -6.47 13.45 -0.40
CA ASN A 100 -6.42 14.30 0.78
C ASN A 100 -5.27 13.89 1.73
N ILE A 101 -4.04 14.29 1.42
CA ILE A 101 -2.87 14.02 2.27
C ILE A 101 -3.06 14.62 3.67
N ASN A 102 -3.67 15.80 3.78
CA ASN A 102 -3.88 16.43 5.08
C ASN A 102 -4.85 15.63 5.98
N ALA A 103 -5.85 14.95 5.40
CA ALA A 103 -6.73 14.08 6.16
C ALA A 103 -5.97 12.84 6.67
N ALA A 104 -5.10 12.24 5.85
CA ALA A 104 -4.24 11.13 6.26
C ALA A 104 -3.32 11.54 7.42
N VAL A 105 -2.70 12.71 7.35
CA VAL A 105 -1.85 13.26 8.43
C VAL A 105 -2.64 13.51 9.72
N ARG A 106 -3.87 14.04 9.63
CA ARG A 106 -4.72 14.22 10.82
C ARG A 106 -5.07 12.89 11.48
N GLU A 107 -5.45 11.88 10.68
CA GLU A 107 -5.79 10.56 11.21
C GLU A 107 -4.55 9.83 11.76
N ALA A 108 -3.39 10.00 11.14
CA ALA A 108 -2.13 9.46 11.63
C ALA A 108 -1.80 9.90 13.07
N ARG A 109 -2.07 11.17 13.41
CA ARG A 109 -1.84 11.70 14.76
C ARG A 109 -2.72 11.01 15.83
N ASN A 110 -3.89 10.51 15.43
CA ASN A 110 -4.85 9.81 16.29
C ASN A 110 -4.63 8.29 16.32
N SER A 111 -3.67 7.78 15.56
CA SER A 111 -3.34 6.36 15.43
C SER A 111 -2.08 6.01 16.22
N ASP A 112 -1.96 4.74 16.62
CA ASP A 112 -0.74 4.22 17.26
C ASP A 112 0.31 3.86 16.21
N TYR A 113 -0.15 3.32 15.07
CA TYR A 113 0.68 2.91 13.94
C TYR A 113 0.08 3.38 12.61
N ILE A 114 0.96 3.63 11.66
CA ILE A 114 0.61 3.92 10.26
C ILE A 114 1.04 2.72 9.42
N VAL A 115 0.12 2.10 8.70
CA VAL A 115 0.42 1.14 7.64
C VAL A 115 0.36 1.88 6.31
N LEU A 116 1.53 2.21 5.78
CA LEU A 116 1.70 2.97 4.55
C LEU A 116 1.92 2.02 3.39
N CYS A 117 0.94 1.92 2.49
CA CYS A 117 0.95 0.99 1.36
C CYS A 117 1.27 1.75 0.07
N LEU A 118 2.51 1.62 -0.39
CA LEU A 118 3.03 2.26 -1.59
C LEU A 118 3.36 1.23 -2.67
N GLY A 119 3.52 1.70 -3.90
CA GLY A 119 3.95 0.83 -4.98
C GLY A 119 3.43 1.23 -6.34
N GLU A 120 3.03 0.22 -7.10
CA GLU A 120 2.58 0.37 -8.48
C GLU A 120 1.18 -0.20 -8.65
N ASN A 121 0.42 0.34 -9.61
CA ASN A 121 -0.74 -0.33 -10.16
C ASN A 121 -0.29 -1.44 -11.10
N THR A 122 -1.22 -2.30 -11.52
CA THR A 122 -0.90 -3.40 -12.45
C THR A 122 -0.57 -2.86 -13.84
N TYR A 123 0.41 -3.47 -14.48
CA TYR A 123 0.81 -3.22 -15.86
C TYR A 123 1.46 -4.46 -16.46
N THR A 124 1.45 -4.55 -17.79
CA THR A 124 2.26 -5.52 -18.55
C THR A 124 2.64 -4.95 -19.91
N GLU A 125 3.69 -5.49 -20.49
CA GLU A 125 4.19 -5.17 -21.82
C GLU A 125 4.48 -3.66 -22.00
N LYS A 126 4.35 -3.16 -23.24
CA LYS A 126 4.64 -1.78 -23.63
C LYS A 126 3.96 -0.69 -22.77
N PRO A 127 2.70 -0.84 -22.35
CA PRO A 127 2.10 0.11 -21.42
C PRO A 127 2.85 0.27 -20.10
N GLY A 128 3.65 -0.73 -19.72
CA GLY A 128 4.48 -0.70 -18.52
C GLY A 128 5.90 -0.14 -18.71
N ASP A 129 6.29 0.25 -19.93
CA ASP A 129 7.61 0.82 -20.18
C ASP A 129 7.78 2.17 -19.47
N LEU A 130 8.95 2.38 -18.91
CA LEU A 130 9.29 3.61 -18.21
C LEU A 130 10.79 3.91 -18.29
N ASN A 131 11.15 5.19 -18.17
CA ASN A 131 12.52 5.68 -18.16
C ASN A 131 13.00 6.13 -16.76
N ASP A 132 12.10 6.12 -15.76
CA ASP A 132 12.39 6.55 -14.40
C ASP A 132 11.93 5.49 -13.39
N LEU A 133 12.86 5.02 -12.55
CA LEU A 133 12.59 4.04 -11.49
C LEU A 133 12.15 4.66 -10.16
N ASN A 134 12.06 5.98 -10.06
CA ASN A 134 11.57 6.61 -8.83
C ASN A 134 10.10 6.25 -8.55
N LEU A 135 9.74 6.15 -7.28
CA LEU A 135 8.34 6.15 -6.89
C LEU A 135 7.67 7.47 -7.30
N HIS A 136 6.38 7.39 -7.63
CA HIS A 136 5.63 8.59 -7.99
C HIS A 136 5.73 9.66 -6.91
N GLN A 137 5.94 10.92 -7.34
CA GLN A 137 6.19 12.05 -6.44
C GLN A 137 5.08 12.27 -5.37
N LEU A 138 3.83 11.95 -5.69
CA LEU A 138 2.72 12.04 -4.72
C LEU A 138 2.85 10.99 -3.61
N GLN A 139 3.34 9.79 -3.90
CA GLN A 139 3.61 8.77 -2.89
C GLN A 139 4.75 9.22 -1.97
N VAL A 140 5.81 9.78 -2.54
CA VAL A 140 6.93 10.35 -1.76
C VAL A 140 6.46 11.52 -0.89
N LYS A 141 5.60 12.40 -1.42
CA LYS A 141 4.99 13.52 -0.67
C LYS A 141 4.18 13.00 0.52
N LEU A 142 3.32 12.00 0.31
CA LEU A 142 2.53 11.38 1.37
C LEU A 142 3.44 10.80 2.47
N ALA A 143 4.44 10.00 2.10
CA ALA A 143 5.36 9.38 3.04
C ALA A 143 6.10 10.42 3.90
N LYS A 144 6.63 11.49 3.29
CA LYS A 144 7.30 12.57 3.99
C LYS A 144 6.37 13.28 4.98
N LYS A 145 5.12 13.57 4.56
CA LYS A 145 4.14 14.21 5.44
C LYS A 145 3.70 13.33 6.62
N LEU A 146 3.62 12.03 6.42
CA LEU A 146 3.33 11.09 7.50
C LEU A 146 4.51 10.96 8.47
N ALA A 147 5.75 10.94 7.97
CA ALA A 147 6.95 10.89 8.80
C ALA A 147 7.07 12.10 9.75
N GLU A 148 6.61 13.29 9.32
CA GLU A 148 6.55 14.51 10.16
C GLU A 148 5.65 14.32 11.41
N THR A 149 4.79 13.30 11.44
CA THR A 149 3.93 13.01 12.61
C THR A 149 4.67 12.36 13.77
N GLY A 150 5.85 11.79 13.53
CA GLY A 150 6.63 11.03 14.52
C GLY A 150 6.01 9.68 14.91
N LYS A 151 4.95 9.24 14.24
CA LYS A 151 4.31 7.94 14.49
C LYS A 151 5.08 6.81 13.83
N PRO A 152 5.15 5.63 14.43
CA PRO A 152 5.74 4.45 13.79
C PRO A 152 5.04 4.12 12.46
N ILE A 153 5.82 3.94 11.41
CA ILE A 153 5.32 3.62 10.07
C ILE A 153 5.75 2.20 9.69
N ILE A 154 4.79 1.38 9.30
CA ILE A 154 4.98 0.08 8.68
C ILE A 154 4.79 0.28 7.19
N LEU A 155 5.90 0.27 6.44
CA LEU A 155 5.87 0.44 5.00
C LEU A 155 5.63 -0.90 4.31
N ILE A 156 4.57 -0.99 3.52
CA ILE A 156 4.28 -2.12 2.62
C ILE A 156 4.52 -1.65 1.18
N LEU A 157 5.33 -2.41 0.45
CA LEU A 157 5.67 -2.14 -0.93
C LEU A 157 5.11 -3.24 -1.85
N ASN A 158 4.19 -2.87 -2.74
CA ASN A 158 3.71 -3.73 -3.82
C ASN A 158 4.33 -3.24 -5.13
N LEU A 159 5.37 -3.93 -5.60
CA LEU A 159 6.15 -3.50 -6.75
C LEU A 159 6.25 -4.63 -7.76
N GLY A 160 5.93 -4.37 -9.01
CA GLY A 160 6.15 -5.29 -10.13
C GLY A 160 7.59 -5.32 -10.62
N ARG A 161 8.39 -4.34 -10.23
CA ARG A 161 9.82 -4.20 -10.52
C ARG A 161 10.54 -3.42 -9.40
N PRO A 162 11.87 -3.49 -9.29
CA PRO A 162 12.60 -2.65 -8.35
C PRO A 162 12.35 -1.16 -8.60
N ARG A 163 12.08 -0.40 -7.53
CA ARG A 163 11.92 1.05 -7.54
C ARG A 163 12.95 1.71 -6.63
N LEU A 164 13.35 2.94 -6.95
CA LEU A 164 14.19 3.75 -6.08
C LEU A 164 13.33 4.28 -4.94
N ILE A 165 13.56 3.76 -3.74
CA ILE A 165 12.81 4.09 -2.52
C ILE A 165 13.62 4.94 -1.53
N SER A 166 14.82 5.40 -1.90
CA SER A 166 15.69 6.18 -1.03
C SER A 166 14.96 7.39 -0.41
N ALA A 167 14.14 8.07 -1.19
CA ALA A 167 13.37 9.23 -0.71
C ALA A 167 12.37 8.91 0.42
N VAL A 168 12.02 7.66 0.63
CA VAL A 168 11.10 7.21 1.70
C VAL A 168 11.81 6.36 2.76
N SER A 169 12.91 5.66 2.44
CA SER A 169 13.61 4.78 3.37
C SER A 169 14.46 5.51 4.41
N TYR A 170 14.85 6.77 4.15
CA TYR A 170 15.64 7.59 5.08
C TYR A 170 14.79 8.42 6.06
N THR A 171 13.49 8.46 5.90
CA THR A 171 12.59 9.18 6.80
C THR A 171 12.13 8.28 7.94
N HIS A 172 13.01 7.88 8.86
CA HIS A 172 12.69 7.15 10.11
C HIS A 172 11.64 6.02 9.99
N LEU A 173 11.60 5.33 8.84
CA LEU A 173 10.76 4.16 8.57
C LEU A 173 11.45 2.88 9.05
#